data_05b01f50c4e4f1f966cb2fe656f89084
#
_entry.id   05b01f50c4e4f1f966cb2fe656f89084
#
_cell.length_a   1.000
_cell.length_b   1.000
_cell.length_c   1.000
_cell.angle_alpha   90.00
_cell.angle_beta   90.00
_cell.angle_gamma   90.00
#
_symmetry.space_group_name_H-M   'P 1'
#
loop_
_entity.id
_entity.type
_entity.pdbx_description
1 polymer ?
#
loop_
_entity_poly.entity_id
_entity_poly.type
_entity_poly.pdbx_seq_one_letter_code
_entity_poly.pdbx_strand_id
1 'polypeptide(L)'
;MIKFSKIISDETKPYLIVTSQNELVKGDPSLQHYVAMPIPGVRSMTGLDVHIAEDMVYFSDSTQKKIYRVQTDGSNLTEVSIYVF
;
A
#
# COMPACT_ATOMS: atom_id res chain seq x y z
N MET A 1 2.19 8.99 -10.91
CA MET A 1 1.77 10.01 -9.92
C MET A 1 1.65 9.39 -8.54
N ILE A 2 2.27 10.00 -7.57
CA ILE A 2 2.16 9.56 -6.17
C ILE A 2 0.84 10.09 -5.61
N LYS A 3 0.02 9.21 -5.08
CA LYS A 3 -1.27 9.60 -4.50
C LYS A 3 -1.25 9.66 -2.98
N PHE A 4 -0.65 8.68 -2.35
CA PHE A 4 -0.62 8.59 -0.90
C PHE A 4 0.72 8.08 -0.44
N SER A 5 1.16 8.54 0.72
CA SER A 5 2.40 8.08 1.31
C SER A 5 2.26 8.05 2.83
N LYS A 6 2.99 7.14 3.45
CA LYS A 6 3.01 7.02 4.89
C LYS A 6 4.38 6.55 5.34
N ILE A 7 4.97 7.25 6.32
CA ILE A 7 6.22 6.83 6.93
C ILE A 7 5.88 5.91 8.09
N ILE A 8 6.45 4.72 8.09
CA ILE A 8 6.22 3.72 9.12
C ILE A 8 7.45 3.67 10.02
N SER A 9 7.24 3.94 11.30
CA SER A 9 8.31 3.88 12.30
C SER A 9 8.29 2.51 12.94
N ASP A 10 9.12 1.61 12.44
CA ASP A 10 9.39 0.34 13.09
C ASP A 10 10.48 0.55 14.13
N GLU A 11 10.55 -0.32 15.14
CA GLU A 11 11.52 -0.22 16.23
C GLU A 11 12.96 -0.17 15.72
N THR A 12 13.26 -0.91 14.66
CA THR A 12 14.62 -1.04 14.19
C THR A 12 14.88 -0.25 12.92
N LYS A 13 13.87 -0.02 12.08
CA LYS A 13 14.12 0.52 10.77
C LYS A 13 12.85 1.15 10.18
N PRO A 14 12.74 2.46 10.22
CA PRO A 14 11.59 3.12 9.58
C PRO A 14 11.62 2.92 8.07
N TYR A 15 10.44 2.87 7.47
CA TYR A 15 10.33 2.79 6.02
C TYR A 15 9.15 3.63 5.54
N LEU A 16 9.14 3.92 4.25
CA LEU A 16 8.09 4.70 3.61
C LEU A 16 7.29 3.79 2.69
N ILE A 17 5.97 3.88 2.80
CA ILE A 17 5.05 3.24 1.88
C ILE A 17 4.40 4.34 1.04
N VAL A 18 4.41 4.16 -0.27
CA VAL A 18 3.83 5.10 -1.23
C VAL A 18 2.93 4.33 -2.17
N THR A 19 1.76 4.88 -2.46
CA THR A 19 0.90 4.34 -3.51
C THR A 19 0.93 5.24 -4.73
N SER A 20 0.95 4.63 -5.89
CA SER A 20 0.91 5.33 -7.16
C SER A 20 0.00 4.53 -8.09
N GLN A 21 -1.18 5.05 -8.32
CA GLN A 21 -2.23 4.42 -9.12
C GLN A 21 -2.43 2.92 -8.91
N ASN A 22 -1.55 2.07 -9.42
CA ASN A 22 -1.63 0.62 -9.26
C ASN A 22 -0.35 -0.01 -8.75
N GLU A 23 0.55 0.81 -8.20
CA GLU A 23 1.81 0.32 -7.64
C GLU A 23 1.92 0.63 -6.16
N LEU A 24 2.50 -0.30 -5.43
CA LEU A 24 2.90 -0.11 -4.05
C LEU A 24 4.41 0.03 -4.02
N VAL A 25 4.90 1.11 -3.44
CA VAL A 25 6.34 1.36 -3.35
C VAL A 25 6.75 1.32 -1.89
N LYS A 26 7.73 0.49 -1.57
CA LYS A 26 8.31 0.42 -0.22
C LYS A 26 9.79 0.78 -0.30
N GLY A 27 10.21 1.72 0.51
CA GLY A 27 11.59 2.16 0.49
C GLY A 27 12.02 2.81 1.77
N ASP A 28 13.27 3.28 1.81
CA ASP A 28 13.75 4.08 2.93
C ASP A 28 13.08 5.45 2.88
N PRO A 29 13.08 6.21 4.00
CA PRO A 29 12.38 7.49 4.04
C PRO A 29 12.88 8.53 3.04
N SER A 30 14.09 8.38 2.52
CA SER A 30 14.63 9.27 1.50
C SER A 30 14.30 8.82 0.09
N LEU A 31 13.78 7.59 -0.07
CA LEU A 31 13.52 6.93 -1.35
C LEU A 31 14.76 6.79 -2.24
N GLN A 32 15.94 6.73 -1.63
CA GLN A 32 17.15 6.41 -2.37
C GLN A 32 17.23 4.93 -2.71
N HIS A 33 16.62 4.09 -1.88
CA HIS A 33 16.52 2.66 -2.11
C HIS A 33 15.06 2.27 -1.93
N TYR A 34 14.45 1.72 -2.98
CA TYR A 34 13.05 1.37 -2.94
C TYR A 34 12.73 0.23 -3.89
N VAL A 35 11.61 -0.43 -3.64
CA VAL A 35 11.05 -1.45 -4.52
C VAL A 35 9.64 -1.02 -4.89
N ALA A 36 9.36 -0.97 -6.18
CA ALA A 36 8.03 -0.70 -6.70
C ALA A 36 7.37 -2.02 -7.09
N MET A 37 6.17 -2.26 -6.56
CA MET A 37 5.47 -3.52 -6.74
C MET A 37 4.14 -3.25 -7.42
N PRO A 38 3.98 -3.63 -8.70
CA PRO A 38 2.67 -3.56 -9.35
C PRO A 38 1.69 -4.49 -8.65
N ILE A 39 0.47 -4.01 -8.43
CA ILE A 39 -0.58 -4.81 -7.79
C ILE A 39 -1.61 -5.17 -8.85
N PRO A 40 -1.63 -6.43 -9.30
CA PRO A 40 -2.52 -6.85 -10.39
C PRO A 40 -3.98 -6.65 -10.05
N GLY A 41 -4.75 -6.16 -11.00
CA GLY A 41 -6.19 -5.98 -10.85
C GLY A 41 -6.60 -4.69 -10.15
N VAL A 42 -5.67 -3.96 -9.57
CA VAL A 42 -5.95 -2.68 -8.91
C VAL A 42 -5.80 -1.57 -9.93
N ARG A 43 -6.75 -0.63 -9.93
CA ARG A 43 -6.77 0.44 -10.92
C ARG A 43 -6.44 1.81 -10.36
N SER A 44 -6.94 2.12 -9.15
CA SER A 44 -6.78 3.46 -8.62
C SER A 44 -6.75 3.43 -7.10
N MET A 45 -5.56 3.26 -6.53
CA MET A 45 -5.38 3.31 -5.09
C MET A 45 -5.68 4.72 -4.58
N THR A 46 -6.56 4.83 -3.60
CA THR A 46 -7.00 6.14 -3.10
C THR A 46 -6.94 6.31 -1.60
N GLY A 47 -6.72 5.30 -0.85
CA GLY A 47 -6.53 5.43 0.60
C GLY A 47 -5.44 4.48 1.02
N LEU A 48 -4.76 4.79 2.09
CA LEU A 48 -3.63 4.00 2.53
C LEU A 48 -3.56 4.01 4.05
N ASP A 49 -3.47 2.81 4.63
CA ASP A 49 -3.10 2.67 6.02
C ASP A 49 -2.28 1.40 6.20
N VAL A 50 -1.46 1.38 7.23
CA VAL A 50 -0.55 0.26 7.47
C VAL A 50 -0.79 -0.30 8.87
N HIS A 51 -0.97 -1.60 8.94
CA HIS A 51 -1.07 -2.31 10.20
C HIS A 51 0.27 -3.00 10.48
N ILE A 52 1.09 -2.36 11.30
CA ILE A 52 2.48 -2.76 11.50
C ILE A 52 2.59 -4.15 12.09
N ALA A 53 1.77 -4.48 13.08
CA ALA A 53 1.84 -5.76 13.77
C ALA A 53 1.61 -6.95 12.84
N GLU A 54 0.80 -6.76 11.80
CA GLU A 54 0.51 -7.81 10.83
C GLU A 54 1.32 -7.67 9.53
N ASP A 55 2.11 -6.62 9.41
CA ASP A 55 2.88 -6.31 8.20
C ASP A 55 1.96 -6.18 6.98
N MET A 56 0.82 -5.53 7.17
CA MET A 56 -0.21 -5.38 6.15
C MET A 56 -0.44 -3.94 5.78
N VAL A 57 -0.68 -3.73 4.49
CA VAL A 57 -1.11 -2.45 3.95
C VAL A 57 -2.57 -2.57 3.52
N TYR A 58 -3.40 -1.65 3.97
CA TYR A 58 -4.81 -1.57 3.57
C TYR A 58 -4.95 -0.37 2.65
N PHE A 59 -5.63 -0.55 1.55
CA PHE A 59 -5.88 0.55 0.61
C PHE A 59 -7.23 0.37 -0.06
N SER A 60 -7.80 1.47 -0.53
CA SER A 60 -9.02 1.45 -1.30
C SER A 60 -8.73 1.66 -2.78
N ASP A 61 -9.58 1.11 -3.63
CA ASP A 61 -9.56 1.34 -5.07
C ASP A 61 -10.84 2.07 -5.43
N SER A 62 -10.74 3.36 -5.77
CA SER A 62 -11.92 4.17 -6.05
C SER A 62 -12.60 3.82 -7.36
N THR A 63 -11.87 3.26 -8.31
CA THR A 63 -12.44 2.84 -9.59
C THR A 63 -13.33 1.61 -9.40
N GLN A 64 -12.87 0.65 -8.61
CA GLN A 64 -13.60 -0.59 -8.36
C GLN A 64 -14.50 -0.52 -7.13
N LYS A 65 -14.34 0.52 -6.30
CA LYS A 65 -15.07 0.68 -5.04
C LYS A 65 -14.87 -0.50 -4.10
N LYS A 66 -13.62 -0.87 -3.91
CA LYS A 66 -13.22 -2.00 -3.08
C LYS A 66 -12.13 -1.61 -2.11
N ILE A 67 -12.03 -2.37 -1.02
CA ILE A 67 -10.91 -2.27 -0.10
C ILE A 67 -10.11 -3.56 -0.20
N TYR A 68 -8.80 -3.39 -0.29
CA TYR A 68 -7.85 -4.50 -0.37
C TYR A 68 -6.86 -4.44 0.79
N ARG A 69 -6.25 -5.56 1.07
CA ARG A 69 -5.07 -5.62 1.90
C ARG A 69 -3.99 -6.42 1.19
N VAL A 70 -2.76 -6.07 1.43
CA VAL A 70 -1.60 -6.72 0.84
C VAL A 70 -0.46 -6.66 1.85
N GLN A 71 0.41 -7.65 1.86
CA GLN A 71 1.58 -7.58 2.71
C GLN A 71 2.53 -6.50 2.18
N THR A 72 3.38 -5.98 3.06
CA THR A 72 4.26 -4.87 2.68
C THR A 72 5.28 -5.25 1.61
N ASP A 73 5.46 -6.54 1.35
CA ASP A 73 6.30 -7.02 0.24
C ASP A 73 5.52 -7.21 -1.06
N GLY A 74 4.24 -6.85 -1.08
CA GLY A 74 3.39 -6.98 -2.26
C GLY A 74 2.70 -8.33 -2.41
N SER A 75 2.91 -9.26 -1.50
CA SER A 75 2.30 -10.59 -1.58
C SER A 75 0.94 -10.65 -0.89
N ASN A 76 0.20 -11.70 -1.18
CA ASN A 76 -1.07 -12.04 -0.54
C ASN A 76 -2.12 -10.94 -0.63
N LEU A 77 -2.31 -10.40 -1.84
CA LEU A 77 -3.37 -9.44 -2.10
C LEU A 77 -4.73 -10.08 -1.84
N THR A 78 -5.54 -9.44 -1.01
CA THR A 78 -6.85 -9.95 -0.61
C THR A 78 -7.88 -8.83 -0.62
N GLU A 79 -9.05 -9.11 -1.18
CA GLU A 79 -10.17 -8.19 -1.09
C GLU A 79 -10.79 -8.28 0.30
N VAL A 80 -10.93 -7.14 0.98
CA VAL A 80 -11.40 -7.10 2.36
C VAL A 80 -12.90 -6.89 2.45
N SER A 81 -13.45 -6.04 1.58
CA SER A 81 -14.85 -5.67 1.68
C SER A 81 -15.43 -5.40 0.30
N ILE A 82 -16.71 -5.74 0.15
CA ILE A 82 -17.47 -5.47 -1.07
C ILE A 82 -18.47 -4.32 -0.87
N TYR A 83 -18.59 -3.78 0.34
CA TYR A 83 -19.54 -2.70 0.64
C TYR A 83 -18.78 -1.48 1.11
N VAL A 84 -18.20 -0.78 0.19
CA VAL A 84 -17.28 0.28 0.57
C VAL A 84 -17.88 1.66 0.41
N PHE A 85 -18.63 1.87 -0.61
CA PHE A 85 -19.08 3.23 -0.93
C PHE A 85 -20.55 3.26 -1.32
#